data_ab951206ff030d35d121dbddb34f50c7
#
_entry.id   ab951206ff030d35d121dbddb34f50c7
#
_cell.length_a   1.000
_cell.length_b   1.000
_cell.length_c   1.000
_cell.angle_alpha   90.00
_cell.angle_beta   90.00
_cell.angle_gamma   90.00
#
_symmetry.space_group_name_H-M   'P 1'
#
loop_
_entity.id
_entity.type
_entity.pdbx_description
1 polymer ?
#
loop_
_entity_poly.entity_id
_entity_poly.type
_entity_poly.pdbx_seq_one_letter_code
_entity_poly.pdbx_strand_id
1 'polypeptide(L)'
;MPTLLYLHGFNSSPESKKALQTEQWFANYAPDIEFVCPQLPPFANQAMALLSRLIEQRLPDPVYLVGSSMGGFLATCLVERYGLKAVLINPAVSPHRGLEDWLGENANYQTGETWRFEPEHIDEYKQWDPTAIK
;
A
#
# COMPACT_ATOMS: atom_id res chain seq x y z
N MET A 1 -13.03 11.31 -13.43
CA MET A 1 -12.11 11.99 -12.52
C MET A 1 -10.94 11.07 -12.21
N PRO A 2 -9.70 11.50 -12.46
CA PRO A 2 -8.55 10.67 -12.11
C PRO A 2 -8.43 10.51 -10.60
N THR A 3 -7.85 9.40 -10.18
CA THR A 3 -7.61 9.10 -8.77
C THR A 3 -6.12 8.91 -8.51
N LEU A 4 -5.63 9.50 -7.44
CA LEU A 4 -4.33 9.16 -6.88
C LEU A 4 -4.56 8.29 -5.65
N LEU A 5 -4.06 7.07 -5.69
CA LEU A 5 -4.15 6.12 -4.61
C LEU A 5 -2.81 6.08 -3.89
N TYR A 6 -2.80 6.52 -2.64
CA TYR A 6 -1.58 6.54 -1.82
C TYR A 6 -1.54 5.32 -0.91
N LEU A 7 -0.45 4.56 -0.99
CA LEU A 7 -0.26 3.34 -0.21
C LEU A 7 0.79 3.60 0.87
N HIS A 8 0.35 3.65 2.14
CA HIS A 8 1.24 3.90 3.26
C HIS A 8 2.08 2.68 3.62
N GLY A 9 3.05 2.88 4.51
CA GLY A 9 3.96 1.83 4.95
C GLY A 9 3.31 0.79 5.87
N PHE A 10 4.06 -0.26 6.12
CA PHE A 10 3.66 -1.36 7.00
C PHE A 10 3.43 -0.83 8.42
N ASN A 11 2.30 -1.22 9.01
CA ASN A 11 1.90 -0.80 10.35
C ASN A 11 1.76 0.73 10.49
N SER A 12 1.48 1.41 9.40
CA SER A 12 1.28 2.86 9.38
C SER A 12 -0.20 3.19 9.14
N SER A 13 -0.50 4.39 8.65
CA SER A 13 -1.87 4.83 8.44
C SER A 13 -1.94 6.00 7.46
N PRO A 14 -3.16 6.37 7.00
CA PRO A 14 -3.36 7.60 6.21
C PRO A 14 -2.96 8.88 6.95
N GLU A 15 -2.79 8.82 8.26
CA GLU A 15 -2.38 9.97 9.07
C GLU A 15 -0.87 10.11 9.18
N SER A 16 -0.09 9.27 8.51
CA SER A 16 1.36 9.41 8.48
C SER A 16 1.76 10.75 7.86
N LYS A 17 2.95 11.24 8.26
CA LYS A 17 3.40 12.56 7.82
C LYS A 17 3.45 12.69 6.29
N LYS A 18 4.01 11.69 5.61
CA LYS A 18 4.11 11.73 4.15
C LYS A 18 2.76 11.67 3.47
N ALA A 19 1.84 10.86 4.02
CA ALA A 19 0.49 10.76 3.45
C ALA A 19 -0.24 12.09 3.58
N LEU A 20 -0.18 12.73 4.76
CA LEU A 20 -0.83 14.02 4.98
C LEU A 20 -0.21 15.12 4.11
N GLN A 21 1.11 15.13 3.97
CA GLN A 21 1.79 16.10 3.11
C GLN A 21 1.38 15.93 1.65
N THR A 22 1.28 14.70 1.20
CA THR A 22 0.88 14.40 -0.18
C THR A 22 -0.56 14.82 -0.42
N GLU A 23 -1.46 14.50 0.51
CA GLU A 23 -2.86 14.89 0.43
C GLU A 23 -3.00 16.40 0.33
N GLN A 24 -2.27 17.14 1.17
CA GLN A 24 -2.32 18.59 1.16
C GLN A 24 -1.80 19.17 -0.17
N TRP A 25 -0.73 18.59 -0.70
CA TRP A 25 -0.21 19.03 -1.98
C TRP A 25 -1.25 18.90 -3.09
N PHE A 26 -1.94 17.76 -3.16
CA PHE A 26 -2.96 17.54 -4.18
C PHE A 26 -4.17 18.45 -3.99
N ALA A 27 -4.56 18.71 -2.74
CA ALA A 27 -5.65 19.64 -2.47
C ALA A 27 -5.33 21.05 -2.95
N ASN A 28 -4.06 21.47 -2.85
CA ASN A 28 -3.64 22.81 -3.23
C ASN A 28 -3.34 22.97 -4.73
N TYR A 29 -2.76 21.93 -5.34
CA TYR A 29 -2.22 22.06 -6.69
C TYR A 29 -2.91 21.19 -7.74
N ALA A 30 -3.63 20.18 -7.33
CA ALA A 30 -4.33 19.27 -8.25
C ALA A 30 -5.69 18.84 -7.70
N PRO A 31 -6.59 19.81 -7.42
CA PRO A 31 -7.88 19.47 -6.78
C PRO A 31 -8.81 18.65 -7.66
N ASP A 32 -8.52 18.55 -8.97
CA ASP A 32 -9.32 17.74 -9.89
C ASP A 32 -8.99 16.25 -9.82
N ILE A 33 -7.96 15.90 -9.06
CA ILE A 33 -7.57 14.50 -8.85
C ILE A 33 -8.10 14.06 -7.49
N GLU A 34 -8.85 12.97 -7.46
CA GLU A 34 -9.34 12.39 -6.21
C GLU A 34 -8.16 11.76 -5.46
N PHE A 35 -7.90 12.21 -4.23
CA PHE A 35 -6.85 11.63 -3.40
C PHE A 35 -7.48 10.59 -2.47
N VAL A 36 -7.00 9.34 -2.54
CA VAL A 36 -7.50 8.25 -1.71
C VAL A 36 -6.32 7.59 -1.01
N CYS A 37 -6.35 7.54 0.31
CA CYS A 37 -5.35 6.86 1.11
C CYS A 37 -6.07 5.95 2.10
N PRO A 38 -6.32 4.68 1.74
CA PRO A 38 -7.03 3.78 2.64
C PRO A 38 -6.11 3.31 3.76
N GLN A 39 -6.70 2.95 4.90
CA GLN A 39 -5.98 2.25 5.94
C GLN A 39 -5.69 0.84 5.44
N LEU A 40 -4.40 0.50 5.30
CA LEU A 40 -4.01 -0.81 4.78
C LEU A 40 -3.82 -1.81 5.92
N PRO A 41 -4.45 -2.99 5.83
CA PRO A 41 -4.17 -4.05 6.80
C PRO A 41 -2.72 -4.54 6.63
N PRO A 42 -2.12 -5.05 7.70
CA PRO A 42 -0.73 -5.55 7.62
C PRO A 42 -0.60 -6.89 6.90
N PHE A 43 -1.72 -7.46 6.46
CA PHE A 43 -1.77 -8.77 5.80
C PHE A 43 -1.85 -8.57 4.29
N ALA A 44 -0.89 -9.13 3.53
CA ALA A 44 -0.77 -8.85 2.11
C ALA A 44 -2.03 -9.18 1.32
N ASN A 45 -2.64 -10.34 1.56
CA ASN A 45 -3.83 -10.73 0.82
C ASN A 45 -4.99 -9.78 1.06
N GLN A 46 -5.18 -9.35 2.31
CA GLN A 46 -6.23 -8.40 2.64
C GLN A 46 -5.96 -7.01 2.03
N ALA A 47 -4.72 -6.57 2.10
CA ALA A 47 -4.33 -5.28 1.51
C ALA A 47 -4.54 -5.30 -0.01
N MET A 48 -4.11 -6.37 -0.68
CA MET A 48 -4.27 -6.48 -2.13
C MET A 48 -5.73 -6.59 -2.53
N ALA A 49 -6.57 -7.29 -1.74
CA ALA A 49 -8.00 -7.37 -2.02
C ALA A 49 -8.67 -6.00 -1.90
N LEU A 50 -8.34 -5.25 -0.86
CA LEU A 50 -8.86 -3.90 -0.66
C LEU A 50 -8.45 -2.98 -1.81
N LEU A 51 -7.16 -2.98 -2.16
CA LEU A 51 -6.63 -2.09 -3.19
C LEU A 51 -7.18 -2.45 -4.58
N SER A 52 -7.28 -3.74 -4.87
CA SER A 52 -7.85 -4.20 -6.15
C SER A 52 -9.29 -3.75 -6.29
N ARG A 53 -10.08 -3.83 -5.22
CA ARG A 53 -11.47 -3.37 -5.24
C ARG A 53 -11.54 -1.86 -5.51
N LEU A 54 -10.71 -1.08 -4.82
CA LEU A 54 -10.69 0.38 -5.01
C LEU A 54 -10.31 0.75 -6.45
N ILE A 55 -9.36 0.05 -7.04
CA ILE A 55 -8.94 0.29 -8.41
C ILE A 55 -10.07 -0.10 -9.40
N GLU A 56 -10.65 -1.28 -9.22
CA GLU A 56 -11.66 -1.79 -10.15
C GLU A 56 -12.93 -0.96 -10.13
N GLN A 57 -13.27 -0.35 -8.99
CA GLN A 57 -14.41 0.56 -8.90
C GLN A 57 -14.20 1.85 -9.70
N ARG A 58 -12.96 2.21 -10.02
CA ARG A 58 -12.64 3.46 -10.68
C ARG A 58 -12.34 3.32 -12.16
N LEU A 59 -11.88 2.14 -12.59
CA LEU A 59 -11.61 1.90 -13.98
C LEU A 59 -12.89 2.05 -14.81
N PRO A 60 -12.83 2.60 -16.03
CA PRO A 60 -11.65 2.93 -16.82
C PRO A 60 -11.05 4.33 -16.56
N ASP A 61 -11.51 5.06 -15.55
CA ASP A 61 -10.90 6.35 -15.23
C ASP A 61 -9.45 6.14 -14.80
N PRO A 62 -8.55 7.09 -15.06
CA PRO A 62 -7.15 6.93 -14.72
C PRO A 62 -6.93 6.76 -13.21
N VAL A 63 -6.09 5.80 -12.83
CA VAL A 63 -5.68 5.56 -11.46
C VAL A 63 -4.16 5.59 -11.42
N TYR A 64 -3.62 6.45 -10.57
CA TYR A 64 -2.18 6.59 -10.36
C TYR A 64 -1.84 6.16 -8.94
N LEU A 65 -0.67 5.58 -8.74
CA LEU A 65 -0.25 5.06 -7.44
C LEU A 65 0.95 5.81 -6.91
N VAL A 66 0.95 6.09 -5.60
CA VAL A 66 2.15 6.48 -4.87
C VAL A 66 2.28 5.51 -3.72
N GLY A 67 3.41 4.82 -3.63
CA GLY A 67 3.63 3.85 -2.59
C GLY A 67 4.90 4.15 -1.81
N SER A 68 4.80 4.16 -0.47
CA SER A 68 5.91 4.42 0.43
C SER A 68 6.27 3.16 1.19
N SER A 69 7.55 2.76 1.16
CA SER A 69 8.07 1.59 1.87
C SER A 69 7.32 0.31 1.48
N MET A 70 6.61 -0.33 2.40
CA MET A 70 5.80 -1.52 2.07
C MET A 70 4.68 -1.17 1.09
N GLY A 71 4.14 0.05 1.17
CA GLY A 71 3.17 0.53 0.18
C GLY A 71 3.78 0.55 -1.23
N GLY A 72 5.09 0.81 -1.33
CA GLY A 72 5.80 0.73 -2.60
C GLY A 72 5.85 -0.69 -3.15
N PHE A 73 6.03 -1.69 -2.29
CA PHE A 73 5.96 -3.09 -2.70
C PHE A 73 4.57 -3.44 -3.24
N LEU A 74 3.52 -3.04 -2.50
CA LEU A 74 2.15 -3.30 -2.93
C LEU A 74 1.84 -2.60 -4.25
N ALA A 75 2.32 -1.35 -4.41
CA ALA A 75 2.14 -0.61 -5.66
C ALA A 75 2.79 -1.35 -6.83
N THR A 76 3.99 -1.91 -6.62
CA THR A 76 4.67 -2.70 -7.66
C THR A 76 3.81 -3.89 -8.09
N CYS A 77 3.21 -4.59 -7.13
CA CYS A 77 2.31 -5.70 -7.43
C CYS A 77 1.10 -5.26 -8.25
N LEU A 78 0.55 -4.09 -7.92
CA LEU A 78 -0.61 -3.55 -8.63
C LEU A 78 -0.25 -3.08 -10.05
N VAL A 79 0.94 -2.52 -10.23
CA VAL A 79 1.44 -2.15 -11.56
C VAL A 79 1.52 -3.39 -12.44
N GLU A 80 2.06 -4.49 -11.91
CA GLU A 80 2.13 -5.75 -12.65
C GLU A 80 0.74 -6.28 -13.01
N ARG A 81 -0.23 -6.12 -12.12
CA ARG A 81 -1.57 -6.66 -12.31
C ARG A 81 -2.44 -5.82 -13.24
N TYR A 82 -2.35 -4.50 -13.15
CA TYR A 82 -3.28 -3.60 -13.82
C TYR A 82 -2.63 -2.68 -14.85
N GLY A 83 -1.30 -2.67 -14.94
CA GLY A 83 -0.61 -1.79 -15.89
C GLY A 83 -0.68 -0.32 -15.54
N LEU A 84 -0.78 0.02 -14.26
CA LEU A 84 -0.90 1.40 -13.80
C LEU A 84 0.46 2.06 -13.68
N LYS A 85 0.45 3.40 -13.60
CA LYS A 85 1.66 4.19 -13.33
C LYS A 85 1.79 4.44 -11.85
N ALA A 86 3.02 4.36 -11.35
CA ALA A 86 3.28 4.52 -9.92
C ALA A 86 4.56 5.31 -9.66
N VAL A 87 4.56 6.03 -8.54
CA VAL A 87 5.77 6.64 -7.96
C VAL A 87 6.06 5.88 -6.68
N LEU A 88 7.30 5.42 -6.54
CA LEU A 88 7.72 4.62 -5.40
C LEU A 88 8.70 5.44 -4.53
N ILE A 89 8.43 5.47 -3.22
CA ILE A 89 9.25 6.18 -2.25
C ILE A 89 9.86 5.12 -1.33
N ASN A 90 11.18 4.91 -1.46
CA ASN A 90 11.90 3.90 -0.67
C ASN A 90 11.14 2.57 -0.60
N PRO A 91 10.80 1.96 -1.76
CA PRO A 91 9.95 0.78 -1.77
C PRO A 91 10.63 -0.43 -1.13
N ALA A 92 9.85 -1.22 -0.42
CA ALA A 92 10.32 -2.50 0.08
C ALA A 92 10.46 -3.48 -1.10
N VAL A 93 11.57 -4.21 -1.13
CA VAL A 93 11.85 -5.22 -2.14
C VAL A 93 12.01 -6.55 -1.43
N SER A 94 11.29 -7.58 -1.88
CA SER A 94 11.27 -8.89 -1.24
C SER A 94 11.04 -8.76 0.28
N PRO A 95 9.95 -8.10 0.70
CA PRO A 95 9.75 -7.72 2.10
C PRO A 95 9.63 -8.91 3.04
N HIS A 96 9.28 -10.09 2.53
CA HIS A 96 9.14 -11.29 3.36
C HIS A 96 10.44 -11.64 4.10
N ARG A 97 11.58 -11.13 3.63
CA ARG A 97 12.89 -11.44 4.23
C ARG A 97 13.15 -10.70 5.54
N GLY A 98 12.39 -9.68 5.85
CA GLY A 98 12.59 -8.89 7.07
C GLY A 98 11.39 -8.83 7.98
N LEU A 99 10.36 -9.63 7.73
CA LEU A 99 9.12 -9.56 8.50
C LEU A 99 9.09 -10.45 9.72
N GLU A 100 10.12 -11.29 9.94
CA GLU A 100 10.18 -12.17 11.11
C GLU A 100 10.13 -11.37 12.42
N ASP A 101 10.66 -10.15 12.43
CA ASP A 101 10.69 -9.30 13.62
C ASP A 101 9.29 -8.85 14.04
N TRP A 102 8.31 -8.98 13.14
CA TRP A 102 6.93 -8.59 13.40
C TRP A 102 6.04 -9.74 13.87
N LEU A 103 6.57 -10.94 13.96
CA LEU A 103 5.77 -12.09 14.42
C LEU A 103 5.25 -11.87 15.84
N GLY A 104 3.99 -12.22 16.07
CA GLY A 104 3.32 -12.09 17.36
C GLY A 104 2.44 -10.85 17.41
N GLU A 105 2.28 -10.33 18.63
CA GLU A 105 1.40 -9.20 18.88
C GLU A 105 2.05 -7.87 18.51
N ASN A 106 1.29 -7.00 17.86
CA ASN A 106 1.74 -5.67 17.45
C ASN A 106 0.63 -4.66 17.69
N ALA A 107 1.00 -3.38 17.70
CA ALA A 107 0.05 -2.28 17.73
C ALA A 107 0.39 -1.29 16.61
N ASN A 108 -0.64 -0.76 15.94
CA ASN A 108 -0.44 0.23 14.90
C ASN A 108 0.10 1.52 15.51
N TYR A 109 1.12 2.09 14.90
CA TYR A 109 1.78 3.32 15.38
C TYR A 109 0.83 4.51 15.49
N GLN A 110 -0.15 4.58 14.61
CA GLN A 110 -1.01 5.75 14.48
C GLN A 110 -2.35 5.55 15.18
N THR A 111 -2.94 4.36 15.06
CA THR A 111 -4.29 4.11 15.55
C THR A 111 -4.33 3.42 16.90
N GLY A 112 -3.23 2.76 17.31
CA GLY A 112 -3.17 1.97 18.54
C GLY A 112 -3.89 0.63 18.43
N GLU A 113 -4.48 0.31 17.28
CA GLU A 113 -5.17 -0.94 17.08
C GLU A 113 -4.19 -2.11 17.14
N THR A 114 -4.55 -3.17 17.88
CA THR A 114 -3.68 -4.34 18.03
C THR A 114 -3.98 -5.39 16.96
N TRP A 115 -2.94 -6.14 16.57
CA TRP A 115 -3.06 -7.18 15.57
C TRP A 115 -1.98 -8.22 15.78
N ARG A 116 -2.20 -9.43 15.27
CA ARG A 116 -1.26 -10.54 15.43
C ARG A 116 -0.73 -10.97 14.07
N PHE A 117 0.61 -11.07 13.96
CA PHE A 117 1.29 -11.47 12.73
C PHE A 117 1.80 -12.89 12.87
N GLU A 118 1.36 -13.75 11.96
CA GLU A 118 1.70 -15.19 11.98
C GLU A 118 2.63 -15.53 10.83
N PRO A 119 3.33 -16.68 10.87
CA PRO A 119 4.22 -17.07 9.77
C PRO A 119 3.54 -17.15 8.40
N GLU A 120 2.29 -17.59 8.34
CA GLU A 120 1.54 -17.64 7.08
C GLU A 120 1.33 -16.26 6.48
N HIS A 121 1.34 -15.21 7.27
CA HIS A 121 1.22 -13.84 6.78
C HIS A 121 2.49 -13.39 6.06
N ILE A 122 3.66 -13.88 6.50
CA ILE A 122 4.92 -13.65 5.79
C ILE A 122 4.88 -14.34 4.43
N ASP A 123 4.34 -15.56 4.38
CA ASP A 123 4.21 -16.32 3.14
C ASP A 123 3.33 -15.59 2.13
N GLU A 124 2.31 -14.87 2.58
CA GLU A 124 1.49 -14.05 1.69
C GLU A 124 2.33 -13.03 0.94
N TYR A 125 3.21 -12.31 1.64
CA TYR A 125 4.10 -11.33 1.00
C TYR A 125 5.05 -12.00 0.01
N LYS A 126 5.54 -13.19 0.36
CA LYS A 126 6.41 -13.94 -0.53
C LYS A 126 5.69 -14.33 -1.83
N GLN A 127 4.43 -14.74 -1.73
CA GLN A 127 3.64 -15.14 -2.88
C GLN A 127 3.37 -13.97 -3.84
N TRP A 128 3.21 -12.75 -3.30
CA TRP A 128 2.96 -11.58 -4.11
C TRP A 128 4.22 -10.98 -4.73
N ASP A 129 5.42 -11.41 -4.31
CA ASP A 129 6.68 -10.83 -4.77
C ASP A 129 6.87 -11.06 -6.28
N PRO A 130 6.87 -9.98 -7.10
CA PRO A 130 7.01 -10.14 -8.56
C PRO A 130 8.34 -10.79 -8.97
N THR A 131 9.39 -10.61 -8.16
CA THR A 131 10.69 -11.18 -8.48
C THR A 131 10.72 -12.71 -8.31
N ALA A 132 9.81 -13.25 -7.51
CA ALA A 132 9.74 -14.70 -7.28
C ALA A 132 9.06 -15.44 -8.42
N ILE A 133 8.36 -14.74 -9.31
CA ILE A 133 7.60 -15.34 -10.40
C ILE A 133 8.50 -15.64 -11.59
N LYS A 134 9.65 -15.05 -11.62
CA LYS A 134 10.62 -15.23 -12.73
C LYS A 134 11.54 -16.43 -12.46
#